data_ef058c2244d8da245d79981cbf93874d
#
_entry.id   ef058c2244d8da245d79981cbf93874d
#
_cell.length_a   1.000
_cell.length_b   1.000
_cell.length_c   1.000
_cell.angle_alpha   90.00
_cell.angle_beta   90.00
_cell.angle_gamma   90.00
#
_symmetry.space_group_name_H-M   'P 1'
#
loop_
_entity.id
_entity.type
_entity.pdbx_description
1 polymer ?
#
loop_
_entity_poly.entity_id
_entity_poly.type
_entity_poly.pdbx_seq_one_letter_code
_entity_poly.pdbx_strand_id
1 'polypeptide(L)'
;MSLPFLEHEREEFYQHTQSAEHRIWFAVVTRDDKTLVAETGFQRLNPYWRTADLTLIVGDERYQGQGYGTEILKAMIEYGFGVVNLHRIAVGIVGFNDRAIAFYKKMGFVEEGRQRDGYYWDRTYHDFVMMSLLESEFDG
;
A
#
# COMPACT_ATOMS: atom_id res chain seq x y z
N MET A 1 -14.07 -9.96 1.21
CA MET A 1 -13.23 -11.08 1.67
C MET A 1 -12.20 -10.56 2.66
N SER A 2 -12.05 -11.20 3.79
CA SER A 2 -11.00 -10.82 4.74
C SER A 2 -9.69 -11.49 4.37
N LEU A 3 -8.58 -10.86 4.76
CA LEU A 3 -7.25 -11.44 4.60
C LEU A 3 -6.95 -12.35 5.79
N PRO A 4 -6.78 -13.67 5.56
CA PRO A 4 -6.70 -14.63 6.67
C PRO A 4 -5.54 -14.39 7.64
N PHE A 5 -4.42 -13.86 7.15
CA PHE A 5 -3.25 -13.66 8.00
C PHE A 5 -3.37 -12.46 8.94
N LEU A 6 -4.49 -11.74 8.89
CA LEU A 6 -4.80 -10.67 9.83
C LEU A 6 -5.91 -11.05 10.82
N GLU A 7 -6.44 -12.27 10.75
CA GLU A 7 -7.58 -12.65 11.59
C GLU A 7 -7.32 -12.59 13.08
N HIS A 8 -6.09 -12.81 13.49
CA HIS A 8 -5.70 -12.78 14.89
C HIS A 8 -5.27 -11.41 15.38
N GLU A 9 -5.23 -10.44 14.49
CA GLU A 9 -4.84 -9.07 14.82
C GLU A 9 -6.06 -8.24 15.21
N ARG A 10 -5.80 -7.01 15.62
CA ARG A 10 -6.89 -6.09 15.94
C ARG A 10 -7.61 -5.58 14.72
N GLU A 11 -6.95 -5.59 13.59
CA GLU A 11 -7.47 -5.13 12.33
C GLU A 11 -7.94 -6.30 11.48
N GLU A 12 -8.92 -6.05 10.65
CA GLU A 12 -9.37 -6.98 9.63
C GLU A 12 -9.43 -6.26 8.30
N PHE A 13 -9.10 -6.97 7.24
CA PHE A 13 -9.24 -6.45 5.88
C PHE A 13 -10.52 -6.97 5.27
N TYR A 14 -11.28 -6.06 4.66
CA TYR A 14 -12.49 -6.41 3.93
C TYR A 14 -12.37 -5.89 2.51
N GLN A 15 -12.59 -6.76 1.55
CA GLN A 15 -12.57 -6.39 0.15
C GLN A 15 -13.82 -5.59 -0.18
N HIS A 16 -13.64 -4.41 -0.76
CA HIS A 16 -14.74 -3.65 -1.31
C HIS A 16 -15.22 -4.27 -2.61
N THR A 17 -16.52 -4.17 -2.86
CA THR A 17 -17.07 -4.52 -4.15
C THR A 17 -16.58 -3.48 -5.16
N GLN A 18 -15.79 -3.90 -6.12
CA GLN A 18 -15.22 -3.03 -7.14
C GLN A 18 -15.64 -3.51 -8.51
N SER A 19 -15.97 -2.56 -9.36
CA SER A 19 -16.31 -2.87 -10.76
C SER A 19 -15.07 -2.84 -11.67
N ALA A 20 -13.93 -2.33 -11.19
CA ALA A 20 -12.72 -2.22 -11.99
C ALA A 20 -11.99 -3.56 -12.06
N GLU A 21 -11.74 -4.04 -13.28
CA GLU A 21 -11.13 -5.34 -13.52
C GLU A 21 -9.72 -5.50 -12.94
N HIS A 22 -8.96 -4.41 -12.84
CA HIS A 22 -7.54 -4.45 -12.49
C HIS A 22 -7.27 -3.78 -11.16
N ARG A 23 -8.23 -3.92 -10.25
CA ARG A 23 -8.16 -3.26 -8.95
C ARG A 23 -8.65 -4.20 -7.84
N ILE A 24 -7.87 -4.23 -6.75
CA ILE A 24 -8.26 -4.91 -5.50
C ILE A 24 -8.20 -3.85 -4.40
N TRP A 25 -9.27 -3.71 -3.63
CA TRP A 25 -9.34 -2.66 -2.62
C TRP A 25 -9.89 -3.20 -1.31
N PHE A 26 -9.29 -2.79 -0.21
CA PHE A 26 -9.67 -3.20 1.14
C PHE A 26 -9.90 -1.98 2.03
N ALA A 27 -10.89 -2.09 2.90
CA ALA A 27 -11.03 -1.24 4.07
C ALA A 27 -10.45 -2.00 5.26
N VAL A 28 -9.62 -1.31 6.05
CA VAL A 28 -9.03 -1.87 7.26
C VAL A 28 -9.77 -1.30 8.44
N VAL A 29 -10.34 -2.16 9.27
CA VAL A 29 -11.12 -1.74 10.44
C VAL A 29 -10.60 -2.42 11.69
N THR A 30 -10.85 -1.77 12.83
CA THR A 30 -10.54 -2.40 14.12
C THR A 30 -11.48 -3.57 14.35
N ARG A 31 -10.98 -4.58 15.00
CA ARG A 31 -11.76 -5.81 15.26
C ARG A 31 -12.93 -5.54 16.20
N ASP A 32 -12.70 -4.73 17.22
CA ASP A 32 -13.64 -4.53 18.32
C ASP A 32 -14.89 -3.74 17.89
N ASP A 33 -14.71 -2.55 17.37
CA ASP A 33 -15.81 -1.64 17.07
C ASP A 33 -15.97 -1.34 15.58
N LYS A 34 -15.20 -2.01 14.72
CA LYS A 34 -15.25 -1.85 13.27
C LYS A 34 -14.97 -0.41 12.80
N THR A 35 -14.15 0.30 13.56
CA THR A 35 -13.75 1.65 13.19
C THR A 35 -12.77 1.60 12.02
N LEU A 36 -13.00 2.42 11.00
CA LEU A 36 -12.12 2.48 9.83
C LEU A 36 -10.76 3.07 10.24
N VAL A 37 -9.71 2.31 9.99
CA VAL A 37 -8.32 2.70 10.28
C VAL A 37 -7.63 3.18 9.02
N ALA A 38 -7.81 2.46 7.93
CA ALA A 38 -7.09 2.71 6.69
C ALA A 38 -7.82 2.13 5.48
N GLU A 39 -7.43 2.58 4.32
CA GLU A 39 -7.78 1.96 3.06
C GLU A 39 -6.51 1.58 2.34
N THR A 40 -6.51 0.44 1.67
CA THR A 40 -5.34 -0.04 0.96
C THR A 40 -5.76 -0.93 -0.19
N GLY A 41 -4.91 -1.03 -1.20
CA GLY A 41 -5.23 -1.87 -2.33
C GLY A 41 -4.17 -1.84 -3.40
N PHE A 42 -4.40 -2.65 -4.43
CA PHE A 42 -3.59 -2.69 -5.63
C PHE A 42 -4.38 -2.15 -6.79
N GLN A 43 -3.75 -1.31 -7.59
CA GLN A 43 -4.31 -0.75 -8.80
C GLN A 43 -3.39 -1.08 -9.98
N ARG A 44 -3.91 -0.92 -11.18
CA ARG A 44 -3.17 -1.20 -12.41
C ARG A 44 -2.53 -2.59 -12.39
N LEU A 45 -3.30 -3.56 -11.92
CA LEU A 45 -2.89 -4.96 -11.95
C LEU A 45 -2.66 -5.40 -13.39
N ASN A 46 -1.47 -5.92 -13.65
CA ASN A 46 -1.14 -6.51 -14.93
C ASN A 46 -0.79 -7.97 -14.71
N PRO A 47 -1.71 -8.90 -14.99
CA PRO A 47 -1.48 -10.32 -14.71
C PRO A 47 -0.40 -10.94 -15.61
N TYR A 48 -0.15 -10.36 -16.75
CA TYR A 48 0.87 -10.88 -17.67
C TYR A 48 2.27 -10.52 -17.21
N TRP A 49 2.45 -9.29 -16.71
CA TRP A 49 3.73 -8.84 -16.18
C TRP A 49 3.85 -9.06 -14.67
N ARG A 50 2.74 -9.41 -14.02
CA ARG A 50 2.68 -9.67 -12.58
C ARG A 50 3.12 -8.44 -11.78
N THR A 51 2.56 -7.30 -12.14
CA THR A 51 2.88 -6.01 -11.52
C THR A 51 1.63 -5.29 -11.04
N ALA A 52 1.77 -4.45 -10.04
CA ALA A 52 0.68 -3.61 -9.56
C ALA A 52 1.25 -2.39 -8.82
N ASP A 53 0.42 -1.37 -8.69
CA ASP A 53 0.70 -0.23 -7.82
C ASP A 53 -0.05 -0.41 -6.51
N LEU A 54 0.62 -0.13 -5.41
CA LEU A 54 0.05 -0.21 -4.08
C LEU A 54 -0.36 1.18 -3.60
N THR A 55 -1.52 1.27 -2.97
CA THR A 55 -1.98 2.46 -2.25
C THR A 55 -2.23 2.09 -0.81
N LEU A 56 -1.79 2.94 0.12
CA LEU A 56 -2.06 2.81 1.55
C LEU A 56 -2.37 4.19 2.11
N ILE A 57 -3.57 4.35 2.62
CA ILE A 57 -4.04 5.61 3.21
C ILE A 57 -4.52 5.32 4.62
N VAL A 58 -3.80 5.84 5.63
CA VAL A 58 -4.24 5.76 7.02
C VAL A 58 -5.09 6.98 7.29
N GLY A 59 -6.37 6.75 7.59
CA GLY A 59 -7.36 7.81 7.57
C GLY A 59 -7.43 8.70 8.80
N ASP A 60 -7.02 8.21 9.97
CA ASP A 60 -7.14 8.94 11.23
C ASP A 60 -5.77 9.09 11.89
N GLU A 61 -5.44 10.32 12.29
CA GLU A 61 -4.16 10.63 12.92
C GLU A 61 -3.87 9.81 14.17
N ARG A 62 -4.90 9.44 14.93
CA ARG A 62 -4.69 8.65 16.17
C ARG A 62 -4.17 7.24 15.87
N TYR A 63 -4.29 6.76 14.63
CA TYR A 63 -3.74 5.47 14.23
C TYR A 63 -2.36 5.60 13.58
N GLN A 64 -1.92 6.80 13.28
CA GLN A 64 -0.59 7.02 12.72
C GLN A 64 0.46 6.90 13.82
N GLY A 65 1.61 6.33 13.48
CA GLY A 65 2.70 6.17 14.43
C GLY A 65 2.52 5.06 15.46
N GLN A 66 1.47 4.24 15.33
CA GLN A 66 1.20 3.13 16.25
C GLN A 66 1.51 1.75 15.67
N GLY A 67 2.22 1.72 14.54
CA GLY A 67 2.57 0.46 13.91
C GLY A 67 1.52 -0.11 12.95
N TYR A 68 0.36 0.52 12.85
CA TYR A 68 -0.69 0.05 11.92
C TYR A 68 -0.20 0.06 10.48
N GLY A 69 0.47 1.13 10.06
CA GLY A 69 0.98 1.24 8.70
C GLY A 69 1.95 0.11 8.36
N THR A 70 2.87 -0.19 9.27
CA THR A 70 3.84 -1.29 9.09
C THR A 70 3.13 -2.64 8.98
N GLU A 71 2.18 -2.90 9.86
CA GLU A 71 1.43 -4.14 9.89
C GLU A 71 0.60 -4.32 8.61
N ILE A 72 -0.10 -3.26 8.21
CA ILE A 72 -0.94 -3.27 7.01
C ILE A 72 -0.09 -3.47 5.76
N LEU A 73 0.99 -2.71 5.64
CA LEU A 73 1.87 -2.81 4.47
C LEU A 73 2.48 -4.20 4.35
N LYS A 74 2.95 -4.75 5.46
CA LYS A 74 3.52 -6.10 5.48
C LYS A 74 2.50 -7.13 5.02
N ALA A 75 1.27 -7.02 5.50
CA ALA A 75 0.18 -7.91 5.12
C ALA A 75 -0.15 -7.78 3.63
N MET A 76 -0.16 -6.56 3.11
CA MET A 76 -0.43 -6.33 1.69
C MET A 76 0.68 -6.88 0.80
N ILE A 77 1.93 -6.74 1.21
CA ILE A 77 3.06 -7.29 0.47
C ILE A 77 2.96 -8.82 0.41
N GLU A 78 2.70 -9.46 1.54
CA GLU A 78 2.51 -10.92 1.61
C GLU A 78 1.36 -11.37 0.74
N TYR A 79 0.25 -10.65 0.76
CA TYR A 79 -0.91 -10.96 -0.07
C TYR A 79 -0.60 -10.77 -1.56
N GLY A 80 0.07 -9.68 -1.89
CA GLY A 80 0.44 -9.38 -3.28
C GLY A 80 1.34 -10.46 -3.89
N PHE A 81 2.37 -10.85 -3.18
CA PHE A 81 3.30 -11.86 -3.69
C PHE A 81 2.74 -13.28 -3.57
N GLY A 82 2.06 -13.59 -2.46
CA GLY A 82 1.64 -14.95 -2.15
C GLY A 82 0.31 -15.36 -2.77
N VAL A 83 -0.65 -14.45 -2.86
CA VAL A 83 -2.01 -14.75 -3.34
C VAL A 83 -2.27 -14.17 -4.72
N VAL A 84 -1.97 -12.89 -4.90
CA VAL A 84 -2.17 -12.22 -6.19
C VAL A 84 -1.12 -12.64 -7.23
N ASN A 85 -0.04 -13.23 -6.77
CA ASN A 85 1.05 -13.73 -7.61
C ASN A 85 1.82 -12.59 -8.32
N LEU A 86 2.02 -11.50 -7.61
CA LEU A 86 2.81 -10.39 -8.16
C LEU A 86 4.30 -10.71 -8.12
N HIS A 87 5.04 -10.11 -9.03
CA HIS A 87 6.49 -10.09 -9.05
C HIS A 87 7.03 -8.74 -8.58
N ARG A 88 6.27 -7.68 -8.83
CA ARG A 88 6.69 -6.31 -8.57
C ARG A 88 5.53 -5.50 -7.99
N ILE A 89 5.79 -4.82 -6.88
CA ILE A 89 4.85 -3.89 -6.25
C ILE A 89 5.48 -2.51 -6.27
N ALA A 90 4.79 -1.54 -6.85
CA ALA A 90 5.29 -0.17 -6.97
C ALA A 90 4.46 0.79 -6.13
N VAL A 91 5.09 1.87 -5.69
CA VAL A 91 4.42 2.98 -5.02
C VAL A 91 4.94 4.30 -5.58
N GLY A 92 4.05 5.30 -5.63
CA GLY A 92 4.42 6.68 -5.94
C GLY A 92 4.16 7.54 -4.70
N ILE A 93 5.15 8.29 -4.27
CA ILE A 93 5.08 9.09 -3.06
C ILE A 93 5.35 10.54 -3.43
N VAL A 94 4.48 11.45 -2.97
CA VAL A 94 4.69 12.88 -3.22
C VAL A 94 6.04 13.29 -2.62
N GLY A 95 6.86 14.00 -3.40
CA GLY A 95 8.26 14.26 -3.08
C GLY A 95 8.53 15.02 -1.79
N PHE A 96 7.54 15.77 -1.28
CA PHE A 96 7.69 16.47 -0.01
C PHE A 96 7.32 15.60 1.21
N ASN A 97 6.83 14.39 1.00
CA ASN A 97 6.42 13.51 2.09
C ASN A 97 7.60 12.64 2.54
N ASP A 98 8.55 13.25 3.24
CA ASP A 98 9.76 12.57 3.68
C ASP A 98 9.48 11.40 4.61
N ARG A 99 8.42 11.51 5.41
CA ARG A 99 8.03 10.45 6.35
C ARG A 99 7.60 9.18 5.60
N ALA A 100 6.80 9.33 4.56
CA ALA A 100 6.36 8.19 3.76
C ALA A 100 7.53 7.58 2.98
N ILE A 101 8.41 8.41 2.43
CA ILE A 101 9.58 7.93 1.70
C ILE A 101 10.47 7.08 2.64
N ALA A 102 10.73 7.57 3.84
CA ALA A 102 11.51 6.84 4.84
C ALA A 102 10.82 5.55 5.25
N PHE A 103 9.50 5.58 5.41
CA PHE A 103 8.71 4.41 5.76
C PHE A 103 8.84 3.29 4.72
N TYR A 104 8.67 3.62 3.45
CA TYR A 104 8.78 2.62 2.38
C TYR A 104 10.21 2.11 2.23
N LYS A 105 11.21 2.96 2.38
CA LYS A 105 12.62 2.54 2.37
C LYS A 105 12.89 1.54 3.50
N LYS A 106 12.39 1.82 4.68
CA LYS A 106 12.54 0.93 5.84
C LYS A 106 11.88 -0.43 5.58
N MET A 107 10.79 -0.45 4.82
CA MET A 107 10.10 -1.68 4.48
C MET A 107 10.75 -2.44 3.32
N GLY A 108 11.84 -1.93 2.79
CA GLY A 108 12.61 -2.62 1.75
C GLY A 108 12.40 -2.11 0.33
N PHE A 109 11.54 -1.11 0.15
CA PHE A 109 11.33 -0.55 -1.18
C PHE A 109 12.56 0.22 -1.65
N VAL A 110 12.86 0.11 -2.93
CA VAL A 110 14.00 0.74 -3.58
C VAL A 110 13.52 1.92 -4.42
N GLU A 111 14.17 3.07 -4.28
CA GLU A 111 13.86 4.22 -5.11
C GLU A 111 14.34 3.99 -6.54
N GLU A 112 13.46 4.21 -7.50
CA GLU A 112 13.75 3.99 -8.92
C GLU A 112 13.97 5.28 -9.68
N GLY A 113 13.45 6.38 -9.16
CA GLY A 113 13.54 7.67 -9.83
C GLY A 113 12.42 8.59 -9.41
N ARG A 114 12.26 9.67 -10.19
CA ARG A 114 11.25 10.67 -9.91
C ARG A 114 10.44 10.97 -11.16
N GLN A 115 9.14 11.10 -10.97
CA GLN A 115 8.26 11.62 -12.00
C GLN A 115 8.16 13.13 -11.79
N ARG A 116 8.76 13.90 -12.70
CA ARG A 116 8.82 15.36 -12.56
C ARG A 116 7.43 15.96 -12.73
N ASP A 117 7.07 16.87 -11.80
CA ASP A 117 5.80 17.61 -11.84
C ASP A 117 4.58 16.71 -11.99
N GLY A 118 4.62 15.55 -11.35
CA GLY A 118 3.53 14.57 -11.40
C GLY A 118 2.35 14.89 -10.50
N TYR A 119 2.48 15.85 -9.58
CA TYR A 119 1.48 16.17 -8.59
C TYR A 119 1.32 17.67 -8.44
N TYR A 120 0.08 18.15 -8.52
CA TYR A 120 -0.23 19.58 -8.35
C TYR A 120 -0.99 19.78 -7.05
N TRP A 121 -0.43 20.58 -6.15
CA TRP A 121 -1.06 20.88 -4.88
C TRP A 121 -0.58 22.24 -4.38
N ASP A 122 -1.51 23.02 -3.82
CA ASP A 122 -1.22 24.35 -3.27
C ASP A 122 -0.49 25.25 -4.28
N ARG A 123 -0.99 25.27 -5.52
CA ARG A 123 -0.48 26.07 -6.64
C ARG A 123 0.97 25.79 -6.99
N THR A 124 1.46 24.63 -6.63
CA THR A 124 2.84 24.22 -6.89
C THR A 124 2.86 22.79 -7.44
N TYR A 125 3.73 22.56 -8.40
CA TYR A 125 3.99 21.22 -8.89
C TYR A 125 5.05 20.55 -8.03
N HIS A 126 4.85 19.27 -7.80
CA HIS A 126 5.75 18.43 -7.03
C HIS A 126 6.06 17.16 -7.79
N ASP A 127 7.23 16.60 -7.54
CA ASP A 127 7.59 15.32 -8.12
C ASP A 127 6.96 14.18 -7.33
N PHE A 128 6.76 13.04 -8.00
CA PHE A 128 6.58 11.79 -7.30
C PHE A 128 7.91 11.07 -7.18
N VAL A 129 8.20 10.54 -6.02
CA VAL A 129 9.30 9.59 -5.81
C VAL A 129 8.75 8.21 -6.11
N MET A 130 9.31 7.54 -7.10
CA MET A 130 8.86 6.22 -7.53
C MET A 130 9.72 5.16 -6.87
N MET A 131 9.06 4.21 -6.20
CA MET A 131 9.74 3.14 -5.47
C MET A 131 9.08 1.79 -5.78
N SER A 132 9.82 0.72 -5.62
CA SER A 132 9.28 -0.62 -5.85
C SER A 132 9.92 -1.65 -4.94
N LEU A 133 9.22 -2.77 -4.80
CA LEU A 133 9.71 -3.96 -4.13
C LEU A 133 9.48 -5.14 -5.06
N LEU A 134 10.53 -5.92 -5.29
CA LEU A 134 10.44 -7.16 -6.05
C LEU A 134 10.26 -8.33 -5.10
N GLU A 135 9.59 -9.36 -5.57
CA GLU A 135 9.35 -10.57 -4.77
C GLU A 135 10.64 -11.14 -4.19
N SER A 136 11.71 -11.15 -4.99
CA SER A 136 13.02 -11.67 -4.56
C SER A 136 13.67 -10.84 -3.46
N GLU A 137 13.20 -9.60 -3.25
CA GLU A 137 13.74 -8.71 -2.24
C GLU A 137 12.98 -8.78 -0.91
N PHE A 138 11.87 -9.51 -0.89
CA PHE A 138 11.02 -9.60 0.29
C PHE A 138 11.35 -10.87 1.09
N ASP A 139 11.69 -10.70 2.35
CA ASP A 139 12.09 -11.80 3.24
C ASP A 139 10.93 -12.42 4.02
N GLY A 140 9.74 -12.01 3.75
CA GLY A 140 8.56 -12.54 4.41
C GLY A 140 8.27 -11.92 5.73
#